data_d2f9a55603ca5b3bb84f156dedbc79ec
#
_entry.id   d2f9a55603ca5b3bb84f156dedbc79ec
#
_cell.length_a   1.000
_cell.length_b   1.000
_cell.length_c   1.000
_cell.angle_alpha   90.00
_cell.angle_beta   90.00
_cell.angle_gamma   90.00
#
_symmetry.space_group_name_H-M   'P 1'
#
loop_
_entity.id
_entity.type
_entity.pdbx_description
1 polymer ?
#
loop_
_entity_poly.entity_id
_entity_poly.type
_entity_poly.pdbx_seq_one_letter_code
_entity_poly.pdbx_strand_id
1 'polypeptide(L)'
;VMLDGLYAGNFADPSPVFGDRERLVAIAVSAGVVAGLINVVPLWAALVTWLVLWVLYQSIVNVGQRWYGFGWESLLLEAGFVAAFLGNDDIAPPLPALWLVLWLVFRVEFGAGLIKLRGDECWRDLSCLDYHHETQPMPGPLSWFFHHLPRPLHRVEVAGNHFSQLVAPFALFAPQPVVSVAGAVVIVTQLWLVASGNFAWLNWLT
;
A
#
# COMPACT_ATOMS: atom_id res chain seq x y z
N VAL A 1 -30.96 -8.27 -2.15
CA VAL A 1 -31.69 -7.78 -0.97
C VAL A 1 -30.76 -7.26 0.13
N MET A 2 -29.57 -7.84 0.35
CA MET A 2 -28.63 -7.37 1.38
C MET A 2 -27.74 -6.20 0.89
N LEU A 3 -27.49 -6.11 -0.41
CA LEU A 3 -26.72 -5.05 -1.03
C LEU A 3 -27.54 -3.77 -1.27
N ASP A 4 -28.84 -3.89 -1.56
CA ASP A 4 -29.73 -2.76 -1.80
C ASP A 4 -29.94 -1.89 -0.55
N GLY A 5 -29.98 -2.50 0.64
CA GLY A 5 -30.09 -1.76 1.91
C GLY A 5 -28.80 -1.01 2.31
N LEU A 6 -27.63 -1.43 1.83
CA LEU A 6 -26.35 -0.74 2.07
C LEU A 6 -26.17 0.48 1.15
N TYR A 7 -26.74 0.44 -0.05
CA TYR A 7 -26.66 1.53 -1.02
C TYR A 7 -27.74 2.60 -0.80
N ALA A 8 -28.97 2.22 -0.45
CA ALA A 8 -30.10 3.14 -0.33
C ALA A 8 -29.95 4.16 0.83
N GLY A 9 -29.28 3.77 1.93
CA GLY A 9 -29.10 4.65 3.09
C GLY A 9 -28.06 5.77 2.92
N ASN A 10 -27.12 5.61 1.96
CA ASN A 10 -26.01 6.55 1.80
C ASN A 10 -26.16 7.48 0.58
N PHE A 11 -27.06 7.20 -0.35
CA PHE A 11 -27.28 8.01 -1.54
C PHE A 11 -28.45 8.99 -1.44
N ALA A 12 -29.33 8.83 -0.45
CA ALA A 12 -30.54 9.66 -0.29
C ALA A 12 -30.28 10.97 0.46
N ASP A 13 -29.13 11.14 1.09
CA ASP A 13 -28.76 12.38 1.76
C ASP A 13 -27.41 12.85 1.24
N PRO A 14 -27.38 13.81 0.30
CA PRO A 14 -26.17 14.53 -0.03
C PRO A 14 -25.81 15.38 1.19
N SER A 15 -25.28 14.70 2.22
CA SER A 15 -24.83 15.40 3.41
C SER A 15 -23.78 16.46 3.01
N PRO A 16 -23.71 17.58 3.71
CA PRO A 16 -22.71 18.63 3.51
C PRO A 16 -21.28 18.11 3.53
N VAL A 17 -21.08 16.88 4.02
CA VAL A 17 -19.82 16.11 3.98
C VAL A 17 -19.27 15.92 2.56
N PHE A 18 -20.10 15.79 1.52
CA PHE A 18 -19.61 15.67 0.14
C PHE A 18 -19.06 16.99 -0.42
N GLY A 19 -19.69 18.14 -0.13
CA GLY A 19 -19.16 19.44 -0.52
C GLY A 19 -17.84 19.78 0.21
N ASP A 20 -17.74 19.40 1.47
CA ASP A 20 -16.50 19.55 2.24
C ASP A 20 -15.42 18.55 1.79
N ARG A 21 -15.80 17.39 1.28
CA ARG A 21 -14.89 16.37 0.76
C ARG A 21 -14.17 16.84 -0.51
N GLU A 22 -14.87 17.46 -1.46
CA GLU A 22 -14.23 18.03 -2.66
C GLU A 22 -13.24 19.13 -2.28
N ARG A 23 -13.56 19.96 -1.29
CA ARG A 23 -12.65 20.97 -0.75
C ARG A 23 -11.45 20.33 -0.06
N LEU A 24 -11.65 19.29 0.75
CA LEU A 24 -10.56 18.56 1.41
C LEU A 24 -9.66 17.86 0.39
N VAL A 25 -10.23 17.24 -0.67
CA VAL A 25 -9.46 16.66 -1.76
C VAL A 25 -8.68 17.73 -2.51
N ALA A 26 -9.29 18.89 -2.82
CA ALA A 26 -8.61 20.00 -3.46
C ALA A 26 -7.46 20.56 -2.59
N ILE A 27 -7.67 20.65 -1.28
CA ILE A 27 -6.64 21.05 -0.31
C ILE A 27 -5.52 19.99 -0.28
N ALA A 28 -5.86 18.70 -0.22
CA ALA A 28 -4.86 17.61 -0.20
C ALA A 28 -4.04 17.56 -1.50
N VAL A 29 -4.69 17.75 -2.67
CA VAL A 29 -4.00 17.82 -3.97
C VAL A 29 -3.11 19.07 -4.04
N SER A 30 -3.62 20.23 -3.62
CA SER A 30 -2.85 21.48 -3.59
C SER A 30 -1.64 21.37 -2.65
N ALA A 31 -1.85 20.75 -1.49
CA ALA A 31 -0.79 20.48 -0.53
C ALA A 31 0.20 19.43 -1.05
N GLY A 32 -0.24 18.44 -1.83
CA GLY A 32 0.64 17.49 -2.54
C GLY A 32 1.53 18.19 -3.59
N VAL A 33 0.98 19.13 -4.35
CA VAL A 33 1.76 19.98 -5.27
C VAL A 33 2.75 20.84 -4.50
N VAL A 34 2.35 21.42 -3.37
CA VAL A 34 3.26 22.19 -2.49
C VAL A 34 4.32 21.28 -1.90
N ALA A 35 3.97 20.06 -1.49
CA ALA A 35 4.95 19.07 -1.00
C ALA A 35 6.01 18.71 -2.06
N GLY A 36 5.64 18.65 -3.33
CA GLY A 36 6.58 18.46 -4.45
C GLY A 36 7.58 19.63 -4.62
N LEU A 37 7.28 20.80 -4.05
CA LEU A 37 8.14 21.97 -4.04
C LEU A 37 8.99 22.05 -2.76
N ILE A 38 8.83 21.12 -1.81
CA ILE A 38 9.46 21.19 -0.47
C ILE A 38 11.00 21.09 -0.52
N ASN A 39 11.55 20.50 -1.58
CA ASN A 39 13.02 20.46 -1.76
C ASN A 39 13.68 21.86 -1.84
N VAL A 40 12.88 22.91 -2.00
CA VAL A 40 13.34 24.30 -2.08
C VAL A 40 13.15 25.06 -0.76
N VAL A 41 12.52 24.46 0.25
CA VAL A 41 12.18 25.13 1.52
C VAL A 41 13.05 24.63 2.68
N PRO A 42 13.23 25.46 3.74
CA PRO A 42 13.96 25.04 4.94
C PRO A 42 13.35 23.78 5.59
N LEU A 43 14.22 22.96 6.21
CA LEU A 43 13.84 21.69 6.85
C LEU A 43 12.61 21.80 7.77
N TRP A 44 12.54 22.85 8.61
CA TRP A 44 11.39 23.04 9.49
C TRP A 44 10.06 23.26 8.73
N ALA A 45 10.12 23.97 7.60
CA ALA A 45 8.95 24.21 6.77
C ALA A 45 8.51 22.92 6.06
N ALA A 46 9.46 22.09 5.61
CA ALA A 46 9.21 20.76 5.08
C ALA A 46 8.50 19.88 6.11
N LEU A 47 9.04 19.81 7.33
CA LEU A 47 8.43 19.04 8.43
C LEU A 47 7.00 19.50 8.74
N VAL A 48 6.80 20.80 8.89
CA VAL A 48 5.46 21.36 9.19
C VAL A 48 4.48 21.03 8.06
N THR A 49 4.90 21.18 6.80
CA THR A 49 4.03 20.87 5.65
C THR A 49 3.65 19.41 5.60
N TRP A 50 4.59 18.50 5.83
CA TRP A 50 4.31 17.06 5.91
C TRP A 50 3.33 16.72 7.03
N LEU A 51 3.50 17.29 8.22
CA LEU A 51 2.58 17.07 9.34
C LEU A 51 1.18 17.63 9.06
N VAL A 52 1.09 18.78 8.42
CA VAL A 52 -0.22 19.35 7.99
C VAL A 52 -0.89 18.43 6.97
N LEU A 53 -0.15 17.95 5.96
CA LEU A 53 -0.65 16.97 4.99
C LEU A 53 -1.15 15.70 5.66
N TRP A 54 -0.38 15.19 6.60
CA TRP A 54 -0.74 14.00 7.35
C TRP A 54 -2.03 14.19 8.16
N VAL A 55 -2.18 15.31 8.88
CA VAL A 55 -3.41 15.65 9.64
C VAL A 55 -4.61 15.77 8.71
N LEU A 56 -4.45 16.43 7.56
CA LEU A 56 -5.52 16.58 6.57
C LEU A 56 -5.95 15.21 6.03
N TYR A 57 -4.99 14.35 5.68
CA TYR A 57 -5.29 13.01 5.18
C TYR A 57 -5.92 12.13 6.26
N GLN A 58 -5.41 12.17 7.48
CA GLN A 58 -6.02 11.49 8.64
C GLN A 58 -7.48 11.94 8.84
N SER A 59 -7.76 13.22 8.64
CA SER A 59 -9.12 13.75 8.74
C SER A 59 -10.04 13.19 7.66
N ILE A 60 -9.54 13.05 6.42
CA ILE A 60 -10.27 12.42 5.30
C ILE A 60 -10.58 10.96 5.62
N VAL A 61 -9.59 10.21 6.10
CA VAL A 61 -9.76 8.79 6.45
C VAL A 61 -10.78 8.61 7.57
N ASN A 62 -10.74 9.45 8.60
CA ASN A 62 -11.69 9.38 9.72
C ASN A 62 -13.12 9.69 9.29
N VAL A 63 -13.34 10.70 8.42
CA VAL A 63 -14.67 11.08 7.91
C VAL A 63 -15.15 10.05 6.88
N GLY A 64 -14.26 9.48 6.11
CA GLY A 64 -14.56 8.53 5.03
C GLY A 64 -15.06 7.15 5.50
N GLN A 65 -14.96 6.85 6.81
CA GLN A 65 -15.48 5.62 7.42
C GLN A 65 -15.12 4.35 6.62
N ARG A 66 -16.15 3.59 6.18
CA ARG A 66 -15.97 2.33 5.44
C ARG A 66 -15.30 2.49 4.08
N TRP A 67 -15.43 3.66 3.44
CA TRP A 67 -14.85 3.94 2.13
C TRP A 67 -13.34 4.16 2.16
N TYR A 68 -12.82 4.47 3.35
CA TYR A 68 -11.40 4.66 3.62
C TYR A 68 -10.85 3.70 4.68
N GLY A 69 -11.59 2.62 4.98
CA GLY A 69 -11.19 1.60 5.95
C GLY A 69 -10.27 0.52 5.38
N PHE A 70 -9.57 0.79 4.28
CA PHE A 70 -8.67 -0.18 3.65
C PHE A 70 -7.25 -0.11 4.21
N GLY A 71 -6.54 -1.23 4.13
CA GLY A 71 -5.17 -1.34 4.64
C GLY A 71 -4.18 -0.39 3.97
N TRP A 72 -4.39 -0.04 2.70
CA TRP A 72 -3.54 0.92 2.00
C TRP A 72 -3.69 2.36 2.50
N GLU A 73 -4.86 2.75 3.02
CA GLU A 73 -5.06 4.06 3.67
C GLU A 73 -4.26 4.15 4.96
N SER A 74 -4.33 3.10 5.79
CA SER A 74 -3.55 3.01 7.03
C SER A 74 -2.05 3.01 6.74
N LEU A 75 -1.62 2.28 5.71
CA LEU A 75 -0.22 2.24 5.29
C LEU A 75 0.27 3.62 4.81
N LEU A 76 -0.53 4.34 4.03
CA LEU A 76 -0.16 5.69 3.58
C LEU A 76 -0.03 6.67 4.77
N LEU A 77 -0.93 6.56 5.76
CA LEU A 77 -0.83 7.38 6.97
C LEU A 77 0.44 7.08 7.76
N GLU A 78 0.79 5.81 7.92
CA GLU A 78 2.02 5.43 8.62
C GLU A 78 3.27 5.84 7.84
N ALA A 79 3.32 5.57 6.53
CA ALA A 79 4.43 5.96 5.66
C ALA A 79 4.57 7.49 5.62
N GLY A 80 3.47 8.23 5.49
CA GLY A 80 3.46 9.69 5.48
C GLY A 80 3.94 10.30 6.80
N PHE A 81 3.60 9.69 7.94
CA PHE A 81 4.12 10.13 9.23
C PHE A 81 5.65 9.96 9.32
N VAL A 82 6.15 8.79 8.91
CA VAL A 82 7.60 8.53 8.91
C VAL A 82 8.32 9.41 7.90
N ALA A 83 7.72 9.66 6.73
CA ALA A 83 8.28 10.51 5.69
C ALA A 83 8.55 11.95 6.18
N ALA A 84 7.73 12.46 7.11
CA ALA A 84 7.94 13.78 7.72
C ALA A 84 9.32 13.92 8.39
N PHE A 85 9.94 12.81 8.81
CA PHE A 85 11.22 12.79 9.52
C PHE A 85 12.42 12.37 8.64
N LEU A 86 12.19 12.12 7.33
CA LEU A 86 13.29 11.73 6.43
C LEU A 86 14.22 12.89 6.05
N GLY A 87 13.80 14.12 6.28
CA GLY A 87 14.61 15.30 5.95
C GLY A 87 14.32 15.85 4.55
N ASN A 88 15.27 16.58 4.01
CA ASN A 88 15.29 17.13 2.66
C ASN A 88 16.58 16.73 1.94
N ASP A 89 16.79 17.22 0.71
CA ASP A 89 17.95 16.86 -0.11
C ASP A 89 19.30 17.29 0.50
N ASP A 90 19.30 18.27 1.41
CA ASP A 90 20.52 18.79 2.03
C ASP A 90 20.97 17.95 3.24
N ILE A 91 20.09 17.13 3.81
CA ILE A 91 20.35 16.42 5.08
C ILE A 91 20.07 14.92 4.88
N ALA A 92 21.08 14.10 5.17
CA ALA A 92 20.91 12.65 5.13
C ALA A 92 19.80 12.19 6.10
N PRO A 93 18.92 11.26 5.69
CA PRO A 93 17.86 10.73 6.55
C PRO A 93 18.43 10.18 7.86
N PRO A 94 17.81 10.47 9.01
CA PRO A 94 18.25 9.94 10.29
C PRO A 94 18.03 8.42 10.35
N LEU A 95 19.02 7.71 10.89
CA LEU A 95 18.98 6.25 11.01
C LEU A 95 17.67 5.69 11.60
N PRO A 96 17.09 6.27 12.69
CA PRO A 96 15.82 5.80 13.22
C PRO A 96 14.67 5.86 12.21
N ALA A 97 14.60 6.91 11.37
CA ALA A 97 13.56 7.00 10.34
C ALA A 97 13.74 5.92 9.27
N LEU A 98 14.98 5.64 8.84
CA LEU A 98 15.28 4.55 7.91
C LEU A 98 14.90 3.19 8.50
N TRP A 99 15.18 2.95 9.77
CA TRP A 99 14.77 1.71 10.45
C TRP A 99 13.24 1.58 10.54
N LEU A 100 12.51 2.68 10.75
CA LEU A 100 11.06 2.68 10.74
C LEU A 100 10.50 2.37 9.34
N VAL A 101 11.11 2.89 8.28
CA VAL A 101 10.72 2.54 6.89
C VAL A 101 10.94 1.04 6.64
N LEU A 102 12.11 0.50 6.98
CA LEU A 102 12.39 -0.93 6.83
C LEU A 102 11.41 -1.79 7.64
N TRP A 103 11.11 -1.38 8.86
CA TRP A 103 10.13 -2.04 9.71
C TRP A 103 8.72 -2.01 9.10
N LEU A 104 8.33 -0.90 8.49
CA LEU A 104 7.04 -0.75 7.82
C LEU A 104 6.92 -1.72 6.65
N VAL A 105 7.93 -1.77 5.77
CA VAL A 105 7.99 -2.73 4.65
C VAL A 105 7.97 -4.17 5.16
N PHE A 106 8.80 -4.48 6.16
CA PHE A 106 8.80 -5.81 6.79
C PHE A 106 7.41 -6.21 7.29
N ARG A 107 6.74 -5.32 8.00
CA ARG A 107 5.41 -5.60 8.59
C ARG A 107 4.35 -5.83 7.50
N VAL A 108 4.39 -5.06 6.43
CA VAL A 108 3.45 -5.20 5.30
C VAL A 108 3.68 -6.54 4.60
N GLU A 109 4.92 -6.83 4.20
CA GLU A 109 5.26 -8.06 3.48
C GLU A 109 5.01 -9.29 4.33
N PHE A 110 5.60 -9.35 5.51
CA PHE A 110 5.48 -10.51 6.39
C PHE A 110 4.03 -10.71 6.86
N GLY A 111 3.31 -9.63 7.14
CA GLY A 111 1.89 -9.67 7.48
C GLY A 111 1.03 -10.23 6.34
N ALA A 112 1.28 -9.81 5.09
CA ALA A 112 0.59 -10.33 3.92
C ALA A 112 0.85 -11.84 3.72
N GLY A 113 2.10 -12.29 3.92
CA GLY A 113 2.44 -13.71 3.89
C GLY A 113 1.74 -14.52 4.98
N LEU A 114 1.72 -14.01 6.22
CA LEU A 114 1.05 -14.67 7.36
C LEU A 114 -0.47 -14.77 7.16
N ILE A 115 -1.12 -13.74 6.63
CA ILE A 115 -2.56 -13.78 6.32
C ILE A 115 -2.86 -14.88 5.33
N LYS A 116 -2.05 -15.05 4.29
CA LYS A 116 -2.20 -16.13 3.31
C LYS A 116 -2.05 -17.50 3.96
N LEU A 117 -1.00 -17.71 4.76
CA LEU A 117 -0.78 -19.00 5.44
C LEU A 117 -1.88 -19.36 6.45
N ARG A 118 -2.51 -18.36 7.09
CA ARG A 118 -3.58 -18.56 8.07
C ARG A 118 -4.97 -18.57 7.44
N GLY A 119 -5.08 -18.09 6.22
CA GLY A 119 -6.34 -18.01 5.48
C GLY A 119 -6.73 -19.32 4.83
N ASP A 120 -7.16 -19.24 3.58
CA ASP A 120 -7.63 -20.38 2.81
C ASP A 120 -6.53 -21.42 2.56
N GLU A 121 -6.90 -22.71 2.56
CA GLU A 121 -5.97 -23.82 2.30
C GLU A 121 -5.29 -23.71 0.94
N CYS A 122 -5.96 -23.11 -0.04
CA CYS A 122 -5.42 -22.96 -1.38
C CYS A 122 -4.07 -22.21 -1.44
N TRP A 123 -3.77 -21.36 -0.46
CA TRP A 123 -2.45 -20.74 -0.36
C TRP A 123 -1.37 -21.71 0.10
N ARG A 124 -1.74 -22.69 0.94
CA ARG A 124 -0.81 -23.72 1.46
C ARG A 124 -0.55 -24.83 0.45
N ASP A 125 -1.56 -25.20 -0.32
CA ASP A 125 -1.46 -26.21 -1.39
C ASP A 125 -1.05 -25.62 -2.75
N LEU A 126 -0.81 -24.30 -2.80
CA LEU A 126 -0.36 -23.54 -3.97
C LEU A 126 -1.37 -23.52 -5.13
N SER A 127 -2.66 -23.70 -4.86
CA SER A 127 -3.73 -23.73 -5.89
C SER A 127 -4.54 -22.44 -6.00
N CYS A 128 -4.31 -21.47 -5.11
CA CYS A 128 -5.13 -20.25 -5.05
C CYS A 128 -5.19 -19.48 -6.37
N LEU A 129 -4.11 -19.44 -7.14
CA LEU A 129 -4.08 -18.70 -8.40
C LEU A 129 -4.85 -19.37 -9.54
N ASP A 130 -5.30 -20.60 -9.36
CA ASP A 130 -6.17 -21.27 -10.34
C ASP A 130 -7.50 -20.51 -10.53
N TYR A 131 -7.92 -19.69 -9.55
CA TYR A 131 -9.15 -18.87 -9.61
C TYR A 131 -9.01 -17.44 -9.07
N HIS A 132 -7.91 -17.10 -8.39
CA HIS A 132 -7.76 -15.80 -7.72
C HIS A 132 -7.85 -14.61 -8.68
N HIS A 133 -7.24 -14.71 -9.85
CA HIS A 133 -7.21 -13.61 -10.82
C HIS A 133 -8.59 -13.23 -11.35
N GLU A 134 -9.53 -14.19 -11.47
CA GLU A 134 -10.90 -13.93 -11.94
C GLU A 134 -11.86 -13.54 -10.80
N THR A 135 -11.53 -13.90 -9.56
CA THR A 135 -12.38 -13.61 -8.38
C THR A 135 -12.08 -12.28 -7.71
N GLN A 136 -11.11 -11.54 -8.21
CA GLN A 136 -10.82 -10.20 -7.71
C GLN A 136 -12.01 -9.26 -7.93
N PRO A 137 -12.36 -8.39 -6.96
CA PRO A 137 -13.47 -7.44 -7.09
C PRO A 137 -13.33 -6.51 -8.31
N MET A 138 -12.11 -6.10 -8.63
CA MET A 138 -11.77 -5.29 -9.81
C MET A 138 -10.47 -5.83 -10.41
N PRO A 139 -10.54 -6.76 -11.38
CA PRO A 139 -9.34 -7.28 -12.02
C PRO A 139 -8.61 -6.21 -12.82
N GLY A 140 -7.29 -6.28 -12.87
CA GLY A 140 -6.45 -5.43 -13.71
C GLY A 140 -6.53 -5.81 -15.19
N PRO A 141 -6.03 -4.96 -16.10
CA PRO A 141 -6.08 -5.23 -17.55
C PRO A 141 -5.37 -6.53 -17.97
N LEU A 142 -4.35 -6.94 -17.21
CA LEU A 142 -3.58 -8.15 -17.51
C LEU A 142 -4.04 -9.38 -16.70
N SER A 143 -4.97 -9.24 -15.75
CA SER A 143 -5.44 -10.34 -14.90
C SER A 143 -5.97 -11.53 -15.71
N TRP A 144 -6.61 -11.26 -16.85
CA TRP A 144 -7.09 -12.30 -17.75
C TRP A 144 -5.93 -13.19 -18.29
N PHE A 145 -4.82 -12.58 -18.69
CA PHE A 145 -3.63 -13.32 -19.18
C PHE A 145 -3.01 -14.14 -18.05
N PHE A 146 -2.88 -13.56 -16.85
CA PHE A 146 -2.35 -14.26 -15.68
C PHE A 146 -3.25 -15.43 -15.28
N HIS A 147 -4.56 -15.28 -15.35
CA HIS A 147 -5.51 -16.37 -15.07
C HIS A 147 -5.32 -17.57 -16.01
N HIS A 148 -4.98 -17.33 -17.28
CA HIS A 148 -4.79 -18.38 -18.27
C HIS A 148 -3.38 -19.00 -18.29
N LEU A 149 -2.52 -18.65 -17.35
CA LEU A 149 -1.21 -19.30 -17.22
C LEU A 149 -1.38 -20.78 -16.85
N PRO A 150 -0.45 -21.65 -17.29
CA PRO A 150 -0.46 -23.07 -16.89
C PRO A 150 -0.35 -23.24 -15.37
N ARG A 151 -1.07 -24.19 -14.81
CA ARG A 151 -1.08 -24.49 -13.37
C ARG A 151 0.31 -24.63 -12.71
N PRO A 152 1.32 -25.23 -13.36
CA PRO A 152 2.67 -25.24 -12.76
C PRO A 152 3.25 -23.84 -12.53
N LEU A 153 2.95 -22.87 -13.42
CA LEU A 153 3.38 -21.48 -13.24
C LEU A 153 2.64 -20.81 -12.09
N HIS A 154 1.32 -21.06 -11.94
CA HIS A 154 0.56 -20.57 -10.78
C HIS A 154 1.17 -21.05 -9.46
N ARG A 155 1.58 -22.31 -9.37
CA ARG A 155 2.25 -22.86 -8.18
C ARG A 155 3.59 -22.18 -7.91
N VAL A 156 4.39 -21.97 -8.95
CA VAL A 156 5.67 -21.25 -8.84
C VAL A 156 5.44 -19.81 -8.40
N GLU A 157 4.41 -19.16 -8.92
CA GLU A 157 4.04 -17.79 -8.56
C GLU A 157 3.63 -17.70 -7.07
N VAL A 158 2.77 -18.63 -6.58
CA VAL A 158 2.41 -18.68 -5.16
C VAL A 158 3.64 -18.95 -4.29
N ALA A 159 4.49 -19.90 -4.66
CA ALA A 159 5.70 -20.21 -3.90
C ALA A 159 6.69 -19.03 -3.89
N GLY A 160 6.86 -18.35 -5.03
CA GLY A 160 7.66 -17.13 -5.13
C GLY A 160 7.12 -15.99 -4.28
N ASN A 161 5.79 -15.83 -4.27
CA ASN A 161 5.12 -14.86 -3.42
C ASN A 161 5.30 -15.18 -1.92
N HIS A 162 5.20 -16.46 -1.52
CA HIS A 162 5.50 -16.86 -0.15
C HIS A 162 6.96 -16.60 0.23
N PHE A 163 7.89 -16.90 -0.64
CA PHE A 163 9.31 -16.62 -0.40
C PHE A 163 9.53 -15.11 -0.21
N SER A 164 9.00 -14.29 -1.12
CA SER A 164 9.12 -12.84 -1.04
C SER A 164 8.48 -12.25 0.21
N GLN A 165 7.37 -12.80 0.66
CA GLN A 165 6.63 -12.25 1.80
C GLN A 165 7.03 -12.83 3.16
N LEU A 166 7.52 -14.06 3.22
CA LEU A 166 7.83 -14.73 4.48
C LEU A 166 9.32 -14.84 4.78
N VAL A 167 10.17 -14.79 3.76
CA VAL A 167 11.63 -14.98 3.91
C VAL A 167 12.40 -13.69 3.61
N ALA A 168 12.18 -13.08 2.46
CA ALA A 168 12.91 -11.89 2.04
C ALA A 168 12.82 -10.71 3.03
N PRO A 169 11.69 -10.45 3.74
CA PRO A 169 11.60 -9.32 4.65
C PRO A 169 12.60 -9.39 5.80
N PHE A 170 12.98 -10.58 6.29
CA PHE A 170 14.00 -10.71 7.31
C PHE A 170 15.39 -10.29 6.81
N ALA A 171 15.65 -10.51 5.53
CA ALA A 171 16.92 -10.15 4.91
C ALA A 171 17.05 -8.62 4.64
N LEU A 172 15.97 -7.85 4.78
CA LEU A 172 16.02 -6.38 4.74
C LEU A 172 16.85 -5.78 5.90
N PHE A 173 17.04 -6.52 6.98
CA PHE A 173 17.86 -6.09 8.12
C PHE A 173 19.30 -6.61 8.08
N ALA A 174 19.66 -7.34 7.03
CA ALA A 174 21.01 -7.88 6.84
C ALA A 174 21.97 -6.81 6.28
N PRO A 175 23.29 -7.01 6.43
CA PRO A 175 24.27 -6.13 5.81
C PRO A 175 24.29 -6.29 4.28
N GLN A 176 24.92 -5.31 3.59
CA GLN A 176 25.20 -5.42 2.16
C GLN A 176 26.08 -6.63 1.86
N PRO A 177 25.83 -7.34 0.73
CA PRO A 177 24.86 -7.04 -0.35
C PRO A 177 23.47 -7.68 -0.14
N VAL A 178 23.25 -8.41 0.96
CA VAL A 178 22.04 -9.20 1.21
C VAL A 178 20.78 -8.34 1.24
N VAL A 179 20.82 -7.19 1.90
CA VAL A 179 19.69 -6.24 1.93
C VAL A 179 19.30 -5.76 0.54
N SER A 180 20.27 -5.52 -0.37
CA SER A 180 19.96 -5.09 -1.74
C SER A 180 19.28 -6.20 -2.53
N VAL A 181 19.69 -7.44 -2.37
CA VAL A 181 19.02 -8.59 -3.01
C VAL A 181 17.61 -8.76 -2.46
N ALA A 182 17.43 -8.66 -1.15
CA ALA A 182 16.10 -8.74 -0.52
C ALA A 182 15.17 -7.63 -1.04
N GLY A 183 15.65 -6.39 -1.08
CA GLY A 183 14.90 -5.26 -1.63
C GLY A 183 14.53 -5.48 -3.10
N ALA A 184 15.45 -5.99 -3.92
CA ALA A 184 15.15 -6.32 -5.31
C ALA A 184 14.08 -7.40 -5.45
N VAL A 185 14.11 -8.44 -4.61
CA VAL A 185 13.06 -9.48 -4.58
C VAL A 185 11.71 -8.87 -4.24
N VAL A 186 11.62 -8.03 -3.21
CA VAL A 186 10.38 -7.34 -2.84
C VAL A 186 9.87 -6.47 -3.99
N ILE A 187 10.72 -5.63 -4.58
CA ILE A 187 10.34 -4.75 -5.70
C ILE A 187 9.79 -5.57 -6.89
N VAL A 188 10.50 -6.63 -7.30
CA VAL A 188 10.06 -7.50 -8.40
C VAL A 188 8.71 -8.12 -8.11
N THR A 189 8.49 -8.60 -6.87
CA THR A 189 7.21 -9.18 -6.47
C THR A 189 6.09 -8.14 -6.46
N GLN A 190 6.33 -6.94 -5.95
CA GLN A 190 5.35 -5.86 -5.96
C GLN A 190 4.97 -5.44 -7.39
N LEU A 191 5.94 -5.30 -8.29
CA LEU A 191 5.67 -5.03 -9.71
C LEU A 191 4.88 -6.16 -10.38
N TRP A 192 5.17 -7.42 -10.03
CA TRP A 192 4.38 -8.56 -10.48
C TRP A 192 2.94 -8.49 -10.01
N LEU A 193 2.70 -8.16 -8.73
CA LEU A 193 1.35 -7.99 -8.18
C LEU A 193 0.61 -6.81 -8.83
N VAL A 194 1.30 -5.71 -9.15
CA VAL A 194 0.72 -4.60 -9.93
C VAL A 194 0.28 -5.05 -11.31
N ALA A 195 1.07 -5.90 -11.97
CA ALA A 195 0.76 -6.40 -13.31
C ALA A 195 -0.37 -7.44 -13.30
N SER A 196 -0.38 -8.35 -12.32
CA SER A 196 -1.31 -9.49 -12.27
C SER A 196 -2.66 -9.18 -11.61
N GLY A 197 -2.72 -8.14 -10.77
CA GLY A 197 -3.88 -7.79 -9.99
C GLY A 197 -4.21 -6.31 -9.94
N ASN A 198 -5.19 -5.96 -9.12
CA ASN A 198 -5.55 -4.58 -8.85
C ASN A 198 -5.74 -4.40 -7.34
N PHE A 199 -4.66 -4.01 -6.68
CA PHE A 199 -4.60 -3.77 -5.24
C PHE A 199 -4.51 -2.25 -4.95
N ALA A 200 -5.13 -1.44 -5.80
CA ALA A 200 -5.04 0.01 -5.78
C ALA A 200 -3.56 0.48 -5.79
N TRP A 201 -3.18 1.30 -4.86
CA TRP A 201 -1.83 1.87 -4.73
C TRP A 201 -0.96 1.19 -3.66
N LEU A 202 -1.49 0.13 -3.00
CA LEU A 202 -0.76 -0.60 -1.95
C LEU A 202 0.62 -1.06 -2.44
N ASN A 203 0.65 -1.73 -3.59
CA ASN A 203 1.88 -2.32 -4.14
C ASN A 203 2.85 -1.28 -4.73
N TRP A 204 2.37 -0.07 -5.01
CA TRP A 204 3.22 1.07 -5.40
C TRP A 204 3.85 1.77 -4.20
N LEU A 205 3.17 1.71 -3.05
CA LEU A 205 3.64 2.34 -1.82
C LEU A 205 4.65 1.45 -1.08
N THR A 206 4.50 0.12 -1.19
CA THR A 206 5.43 -0.86 -0.59
C THR A 206 6.72 -0.98 -1.39
#